data_a0db0a82e5be9c0186335fd11d9a7cb0
#
_entry.id   a0db0a82e5be9c0186335fd11d9a7cb0
#
_cell.length_a   1.000
_cell.length_b   1.000
_cell.length_c   1.000
_cell.angle_alpha   90.00
_cell.angle_beta   90.00
_cell.angle_gamma   90.00
#
_symmetry.space_group_name_H-M   'P 1'
#
loop_
_entity.id
_entity.type
_entity.pdbx_description
1 polymer ?
#
loop_
_entity_poly.entity_id
_entity_poly.type
_entity_poly.pdbx_seq_one_letter_code
_entity_poly.pdbx_strand_id
1 'polypeptide(L)'
;MSTINKVKKKKKNITLGVAHIKATFNNTIVTITDVQGNCIAMSTSGAQGLKGTKKATPFAAQLTVEKASQAAIEHGVKTVSIRVRGAGIQRESAMRAVFQNFIVTSIIDVSPVAHNGCRAPKRRRV
;
A
#
# COMPACT_ATOMS: atom_id res chain seq x y z
N MET A 1 -3.79 -19.80 26.62
CA MET A 1 -3.40 -19.86 25.82
C MET A 1 -3.85 -19.98 24.56
N SER A 2 -4.64 -19.27 24.03
CA SER A 2 -5.10 -19.13 22.69
C SER A 2 -4.06 -19.09 21.65
N THR A 3 -2.88 -18.92 22.07
CA THR A 3 -1.76 -18.90 21.17
C THR A 3 -1.51 -20.21 20.48
N ILE A 4 -2.08 -21.24 20.97
CA ILE A 4 -1.91 -22.55 20.42
C ILE A 4 -2.40 -22.66 19.01
N ASN A 5 -3.41 -21.88 18.66
CA ASN A 5 -4.01 -21.96 17.34
C ASN A 5 -3.42 -20.98 16.33
N LYS A 6 -2.38 -20.24 16.69
CA LYS A 6 -1.73 -19.42 15.71
C LYS A 6 -0.94 -20.31 14.78
N VAL A 7 -1.47 -20.53 13.62
CA VAL A 7 -0.74 -21.18 12.55
C VAL A 7 0.44 -20.26 12.22
N LYS A 8 1.65 -20.75 12.40
CA LYS A 8 2.83 -20.02 11.98
C LYS A 8 2.75 -19.85 10.47
N LYS A 9 2.62 -18.62 10.03
CA LYS A 9 2.65 -18.34 8.61
C LYS A 9 4.01 -18.76 8.07
N LYS A 10 4.00 -19.61 7.05
CA LYS A 10 5.22 -20.01 6.39
C LYS A 10 5.86 -18.76 5.78
N LYS A 11 7.16 -18.57 6.06
CA LYS A 11 7.90 -17.50 5.40
C LYS A 11 8.02 -17.83 3.93
N LYS A 12 7.61 -16.90 3.09
CA LYS A 12 7.75 -17.04 1.65
C LYS A 12 9.12 -16.52 1.27
N ASN A 13 9.88 -17.27 0.49
CA ASN A 13 11.18 -16.80 0.01
C ASN A 13 10.99 -16.10 -1.33
N ILE A 14 10.52 -14.88 -1.29
CA ILE A 14 10.25 -14.08 -2.48
C ILE A 14 11.16 -12.87 -2.45
N THR A 15 12.05 -12.74 -3.44
CA THR A 15 13.00 -11.64 -3.51
C THR A 15 12.47 -10.46 -4.32
N LEU A 16 11.64 -10.73 -5.33
CA LEU A 16 11.05 -9.71 -6.19
C LEU A 16 9.60 -9.50 -5.82
N GLY A 17 9.20 -8.26 -5.61
CA GLY A 17 7.83 -7.93 -5.26
C GLY A 17 7.33 -6.72 -6.02
N VAL A 18 6.05 -6.44 -5.85
CA VAL A 18 5.39 -5.26 -6.37
C VAL A 18 4.73 -4.54 -5.21
N ALA A 19 5.07 -3.28 -5.03
CA ALA A 19 4.46 -2.44 -4.00
C ALA A 19 3.31 -1.66 -4.64
N HIS A 20 2.09 -2.01 -4.26
CA HIS A 20 0.88 -1.33 -4.73
C HIS A 20 0.50 -0.27 -3.71
N ILE A 21 0.53 0.99 -4.12
CA ILE A 21 0.16 2.11 -3.26
C ILE A 21 -1.12 2.74 -3.80
N LYS A 22 -2.15 2.76 -2.99
CA LYS A 22 -3.39 3.45 -3.31
C LYS A 22 -3.55 4.64 -2.37
N ALA A 23 -3.38 5.85 -2.90
CA ALA A 23 -3.51 7.08 -2.14
C ALA A 23 -4.81 7.78 -2.52
N THR A 24 -5.74 7.84 -1.58
CA THR A 24 -7.01 8.54 -1.76
C THR A 24 -7.03 9.78 -0.87
N PHE A 25 -8.03 10.62 -1.02
CA PHE A 25 -8.16 11.81 -0.17
C PHE A 25 -8.47 11.47 1.30
N ASN A 26 -8.85 10.22 1.58
CA ASN A 26 -9.24 9.80 2.92
C ASN A 26 -8.32 8.75 3.53
N ASN A 27 -7.48 8.08 2.76
CA ASN A 27 -6.71 6.95 3.27
C ASN A 27 -5.52 6.63 2.36
N THR A 28 -4.61 5.83 2.87
CA THR A 28 -3.51 5.24 2.11
C THR A 28 -3.51 3.74 2.36
N ILE A 29 -3.48 2.97 1.30
CA ILE A 29 -3.40 1.51 1.36
C ILE A 29 -2.14 1.07 0.64
N VAL A 30 -1.32 0.27 1.31
CA VAL A 30 -0.10 -0.29 0.75
C VAL A 30 -0.20 -1.81 0.77
N THR A 31 -0.03 -2.42 -0.37
CA THR A 31 -0.03 -3.87 -0.52
C THR A 31 1.25 -4.29 -1.22
N ILE A 32 1.98 -5.22 -0.65
CA ILE A 32 3.17 -5.78 -1.27
C ILE A 32 2.83 -7.19 -1.73
N THR A 33 2.99 -7.43 -3.02
CA THR A 33 2.66 -8.71 -3.64
C THR A 33 3.90 -9.28 -4.32
N ASP A 34 3.81 -10.56 -4.73
CA ASP A 34 4.81 -11.13 -5.61
C ASP A 34 4.52 -10.72 -7.07
N VAL A 35 5.33 -11.21 -8.01
CA VAL A 35 5.16 -10.88 -9.43
C VAL A 35 3.86 -11.40 -10.01
N GLN A 36 3.30 -12.43 -9.41
CA GLN A 36 2.04 -13.03 -9.86
C GLN A 36 0.81 -12.34 -9.29
N GLY A 37 0.99 -11.45 -8.31
CA GLY A 37 -0.10 -10.73 -7.68
C GLY A 37 -0.57 -11.31 -6.34
N ASN A 38 0.09 -12.33 -5.81
CA ASN A 38 -0.27 -12.90 -4.52
C ASN A 38 0.18 -11.97 -3.39
N CYS A 39 -0.72 -11.60 -2.50
CA CYS A 39 -0.42 -10.67 -1.42
C CYS A 39 0.55 -11.28 -0.39
N ILE A 40 1.64 -10.58 -0.14
CA ILE A 40 2.62 -10.96 0.88
C ILE A 40 2.35 -10.17 2.16
N ALA A 41 2.13 -8.87 2.04
CA ALA A 41 1.91 -7.98 3.16
C ALA A 41 0.97 -6.85 2.76
N MET A 42 0.17 -6.38 3.70
CA MET A 42 -0.73 -5.27 3.47
C MET A 42 -0.81 -4.40 4.73
N SER A 43 -0.94 -3.10 4.55
CA SER A 43 -1.18 -2.19 5.64
C SER A 43 -2.00 -0.99 5.15
N THR A 44 -2.75 -0.39 6.05
CA THR A 44 -3.51 0.82 5.77
C THR A 44 -3.25 1.84 6.86
N SER A 45 -3.52 3.12 6.58
CA SER A 45 -3.38 4.16 7.60
C SER A 45 -4.35 3.94 8.77
N GLY A 46 -5.54 3.41 8.48
CA GLY A 46 -6.50 3.06 9.52
C GLY A 46 -5.99 1.96 10.44
N ALA A 47 -5.24 1.00 9.92
CA ALA A 47 -4.67 -0.10 10.70
C ALA A 47 -3.57 0.39 11.66
N GLN A 48 -3.03 1.60 11.47
CA GLN A 48 -2.04 2.20 12.36
C GLN A 48 -2.68 3.01 13.50
N GLY A 49 -3.97 2.89 13.69
CA GLY A 49 -4.69 3.63 14.74
C GLY A 49 -5.08 5.05 14.37
N LEU A 50 -4.81 5.47 13.15
CA LEU A 50 -5.18 6.80 12.67
C LEU A 50 -6.63 6.80 12.19
N LYS A 51 -7.35 7.87 12.48
CA LYS A 51 -8.77 7.99 12.14
C LYS A 51 -9.08 9.31 11.45
N GLY A 52 -10.14 9.31 10.65
CA GLY A 52 -10.63 10.52 9.99
C GLY A 52 -9.60 11.10 9.05
N THR A 53 -9.44 12.41 9.05
CA THR A 53 -8.52 13.11 8.16
C THR A 53 -7.05 12.77 8.39
N LYS A 54 -6.70 12.25 9.55
CA LYS A 54 -5.31 11.85 9.86
C LYS A 54 -4.82 10.71 8.96
N LYS A 55 -5.72 9.91 8.40
CA LYS A 55 -5.35 8.81 7.50
C LYS A 55 -4.77 9.29 6.18
N ALA A 56 -5.07 10.49 5.77
CA ALA A 56 -4.64 11.04 4.49
C ALA A 56 -3.44 11.99 4.63
N THR A 57 -2.63 11.84 5.65
CA THR A 57 -1.45 12.69 5.88
C THR A 57 -0.19 11.99 5.37
N PRO A 58 0.86 12.76 4.98
CA PRO A 58 2.14 12.16 4.60
C PRO A 58 2.75 11.31 5.70
N PHE A 59 2.63 11.73 6.95
CA PHE A 59 3.11 10.96 8.10
C PHE A 59 2.43 9.60 8.21
N ALA A 60 1.11 9.56 8.01
CA ALA A 60 0.35 8.32 8.02
C ALA A 60 0.81 7.38 6.91
N ALA A 61 1.12 7.92 5.73
CA ALA A 61 1.62 7.13 4.62
C ALA A 61 2.96 6.47 4.96
N GLN A 62 3.87 7.20 5.60
CA GLN A 62 5.16 6.65 6.02
C GLN A 62 4.97 5.49 6.99
N LEU A 63 4.13 5.65 8.01
CA LEU A 63 3.86 4.58 8.96
C LEU A 63 3.27 3.35 8.28
N THR A 64 2.35 3.56 7.36
CA THR A 64 1.70 2.49 6.61
C THR A 64 2.72 1.69 5.80
N VAL A 65 3.60 2.38 5.08
CA VAL A 65 4.64 1.74 4.27
C VAL A 65 5.64 1.01 5.15
N GLU A 66 6.05 1.60 6.26
CA GLU A 66 6.99 0.96 7.19
C GLU A 66 6.45 -0.37 7.72
N LYS A 67 5.18 -0.40 8.11
CA LYS A 67 4.55 -1.63 8.60
C LYS A 67 4.48 -2.70 7.53
N ALA A 68 4.03 -2.35 6.33
CA ALA A 68 3.97 -3.28 5.21
C ALA A 68 5.37 -3.78 4.84
N SER A 69 6.35 -2.89 4.86
CA SER A 69 7.73 -3.21 4.52
C SER A 69 8.36 -4.19 5.51
N GLN A 70 8.14 -3.99 6.80
CA GLN A 70 8.65 -4.90 7.83
C GLN A 70 8.12 -6.32 7.61
N ALA A 71 6.82 -6.45 7.36
CA ALA A 71 6.22 -7.75 7.10
C ALA A 71 6.76 -8.38 5.81
N ALA A 72 6.95 -7.59 4.77
CA ALA A 72 7.49 -8.08 3.50
C ALA A 72 8.95 -8.52 3.62
N ILE A 73 9.75 -7.78 4.37
CA ILE A 73 11.17 -8.11 4.58
C ILE A 73 11.30 -9.46 5.29
N GLU A 74 10.40 -9.77 6.21
CA GLU A 74 10.38 -11.08 6.86
C GLU A 74 10.19 -12.22 5.86
N HIS A 75 9.52 -11.98 4.75
CA HIS A 75 9.34 -12.95 3.67
C HIS A 75 10.47 -12.91 2.64
N GLY A 76 11.50 -12.12 2.87
CA GLY A 76 12.68 -12.08 2.02
C GLY A 76 12.65 -11.09 0.85
N VAL A 77 11.63 -10.24 0.77
CA VAL A 77 11.53 -9.26 -0.32
C VAL A 77 12.64 -8.23 -0.22
N LYS A 78 13.37 -8.02 -1.30
CA LYS A 78 14.47 -7.05 -1.37
C LYS A 78 14.26 -6.01 -2.46
N THR A 79 13.73 -6.41 -3.59
CA THR A 79 13.55 -5.55 -4.75
C THR A 79 12.07 -5.44 -5.08
N VAL A 80 11.58 -4.23 -5.30
CA VAL A 80 10.17 -4.00 -5.62
C VAL A 80 10.02 -3.07 -6.81
N SER A 81 8.91 -3.24 -7.52
CA SER A 81 8.44 -2.29 -8.52
C SER A 81 7.25 -1.57 -7.90
N ILE A 82 7.20 -0.26 -7.99
CA ILE A 82 6.12 0.53 -7.39
C ILE A 82 5.03 0.76 -8.42
N ARG A 83 3.79 0.47 -8.03
CA ARG A 83 2.59 0.81 -8.80
C ARG A 83 1.73 1.73 -7.95
N VAL A 84 1.60 2.98 -8.38
CA VAL A 84 0.89 4.01 -7.62
C VAL A 84 -0.45 4.30 -8.25
N ARG A 85 -1.47 4.39 -7.43
CA ARG A 85 -2.83 4.71 -7.86
C ARG A 85 -3.37 5.85 -7.00
N GLY A 86 -4.07 6.78 -7.62
CA GLY A 86 -4.76 7.85 -6.93
C GLY A 86 -3.98 9.16 -6.90
N ALA A 87 -4.61 10.18 -6.34
CA ALA A 87 -4.11 11.55 -6.38
C ALA A 87 -3.97 12.19 -4.98
N GLY A 88 -3.88 11.39 -3.93
CA GLY A 88 -3.70 11.92 -2.58
C GLY A 88 -2.34 12.58 -2.39
N ILE A 89 -2.26 13.56 -1.50
CA ILE A 89 -1.01 14.26 -1.22
C ILE A 89 0.04 13.34 -0.58
N GLN A 90 -0.39 12.27 0.07
CA GLN A 90 0.47 11.30 0.71
C GLN A 90 1.18 10.36 -0.27
N ARG A 91 0.87 10.44 -1.53
CA ARG A 91 1.44 9.59 -2.58
C ARG A 91 2.97 9.62 -2.61
N GLU A 92 3.55 10.82 -2.62
CA GLU A 92 5.01 10.98 -2.66
C GLU A 92 5.70 10.45 -1.40
N SER A 93 5.12 10.71 -0.24
CA SER A 93 5.67 10.23 1.03
C SER A 93 5.68 8.72 1.10
N ALA A 94 4.64 8.07 0.59
CA ALA A 94 4.57 6.62 0.51
C ALA A 94 5.67 6.07 -0.40
N MET A 95 5.85 6.66 -1.58
CA MET A 95 6.91 6.24 -2.50
C MET A 95 8.31 6.40 -1.88
N ARG A 96 8.56 7.52 -1.22
CA ARG A 96 9.85 7.76 -0.55
C ARG A 96 10.14 6.72 0.52
N ALA A 97 9.13 6.34 1.28
CA ALA A 97 9.29 5.32 2.32
C ALA A 97 9.62 3.95 1.71
N VAL A 98 9.03 3.62 0.55
CA VAL A 98 9.38 2.39 -0.16
C VAL A 98 10.83 2.42 -0.64
N PHE A 99 11.31 3.56 -1.14
CA PHE A 99 12.71 3.72 -1.55
C PHE A 99 13.68 3.50 -0.39
N GLN A 100 13.29 3.85 0.82
CA GLN A 100 14.14 3.68 2.00
C GLN A 100 14.26 2.22 2.44
N ASN A 101 13.23 1.42 2.17
CA ASN A 101 13.17 0.05 2.65
C ASN A 101 13.55 -1.00 1.60
N PHE A 102 13.46 -0.69 0.33
CA PHE A 102 13.67 -1.65 -0.76
C PHE A 102 14.48 -1.03 -1.89
N ILE A 103 15.01 -1.90 -2.75
CA ILE A 103 15.59 -1.47 -4.02
C ILE A 103 14.44 -1.36 -5.03
N VAL A 104 14.22 -0.17 -5.56
CA VAL A 104 13.11 0.08 -6.48
C VAL A 104 13.62 0.01 -7.92
N THR A 105 12.99 -0.85 -8.73
CA THR A 105 13.39 -1.05 -10.13
C THR A 105 12.60 -0.16 -11.09
N SER A 106 11.34 0.14 -10.78
CA SER A 106 10.50 0.97 -11.63
C SER A 106 9.34 1.56 -10.85
N ILE A 107 8.81 2.67 -11.36
CA ILE A 107 7.63 3.33 -10.80
C ILE A 107 6.63 3.49 -11.93
N ILE A 108 5.43 2.94 -11.76
CA ILE A 108 4.36 3.00 -12.75
C ILE A 108 3.14 3.63 -12.12
N ASP A 109 2.55 4.63 -12.79
CA ASP A 109 1.29 5.20 -12.36
C ASP A 109 0.16 4.41 -13.02
N VAL A 110 -0.67 3.77 -12.20
CA VAL A 110 -1.78 2.94 -12.67
C VAL A 110 -3.13 3.54 -12.30
N SER A 111 -3.18 4.85 -12.06
CA SER A 111 -4.43 5.53 -11.72
C SER A 111 -5.45 5.33 -12.86
N PRO A 112 -6.67 4.86 -12.54
CA PRO A 112 -7.68 4.66 -13.57
C PRO A 112 -8.18 6.01 -14.10
N VAL A 113 -8.22 6.15 -15.42
CA VAL A 113 -8.76 7.33 -16.07
C VAL A 113 -9.90 6.88 -16.99
N ALA A 114 -11.10 7.40 -16.75
CA ALA A 114 -12.25 7.06 -17.57
C ALA A 114 -12.14 7.76 -18.94
N HIS A 115 -12.42 7.01 -20.02
CA HIS A 115 -12.51 7.60 -21.36
C HIS A 115 -13.92 8.13 -21.57
N ASN A 116 -14.30 9.16 -20.81
CA ASN A 116 -15.64 9.69 -20.66
C ASN A 116 -16.64 8.79 -19.90
N GLY A 117 -16.40 7.51 -19.77
CA GLY A 117 -17.10 6.58 -18.92
C GLY A 117 -18.60 6.80 -18.67
N CYS A 118 -19.05 6.33 -17.52
CA CYS A 118 -20.45 6.50 -17.13
C CYS A 118 -20.72 7.91 -16.63
N ARG A 119 -21.98 8.36 -16.80
CA ARG A 119 -22.40 9.65 -16.28
C ARG A 119 -22.21 9.69 -14.76
N ALA A 120 -21.63 10.79 -14.27
CA ALA A 120 -21.43 10.99 -12.86
C ALA A 120 -22.77 11.07 -12.11
N PRO A 121 -22.80 10.73 -10.81
CA PRO A 121 -24.03 10.86 -10.02
C PRO A 121 -24.45 12.34 -9.96
N LYS A 122 -25.76 12.56 -9.89
CA LYS A 122 -26.30 13.91 -9.76
C LYS A 122 -25.95 14.49 -8.39
N ARG A 123 -25.95 15.84 -8.33
CA ARG A 123 -25.72 16.54 -7.07
C ARG A 123 -26.73 16.05 -6.01
N ARG A 124 -26.24 15.78 -4.83
CA ARG A 124 -27.08 15.37 -3.70
C ARG A 124 -28.01 16.52 -3.30
N ARG A 125 -29.26 16.17 -3.02
CA ARG A 125 -30.20 17.11 -2.42
C ARG A 125 -29.95 17.11 -0.90
N VAL A 126 -29.66 18.28 -0.38
CA VAL A 126 -29.36 18.42 1.04
C VAL A 126 -30.40 19.31 1.68
#